data_96ff3c4bddc8ddc450743d211de55aa8
#
_entry.id   96ff3c4bddc8ddc450743d211de55aa8
#
_cell.length_a   1.000
_cell.length_b   1.000
_cell.length_c   1.000
_cell.angle_alpha   90.00
_cell.angle_beta   90.00
_cell.angle_gamma   90.00
#
_symmetry.space_group_name_H-M   'P 1'
#
loop_
_entity.id
_entity.type
_entity.pdbx_description
1 polymer ?
#
loop_
_entity_poly.entity_id
_entity_poly.type
_entity_poly.pdbx_seq_one_letter_code
_entity_poly.pdbx_strand_id
1 'polypeptide(L)'
;MQQDFVAPQGALSVRGAKELIPQIRAEIEASRRNGDLVVWTQDWHPEHTPHFAALGGTWPTHCVAGTDGAEVVSELAALQEPHDLLIRKGVAGEDGYSAFSVRDLILGAASPTELHDRLKEQGVQQVRICGVATDWCVKSTAIDALRLGYTVEVIRAGIAAVALSPGDEEAALREIAQAGGVLV
;
A
#
# COMPACT_ATOMS: atom_id res chain seq x y z
N MET A 1 2.76 0.38 5.89
CA MET A 1 2.75 0.59 7.37
C MET A 1 3.98 1.40 7.78
N GLN A 2 4.06 2.64 7.26
CA GLN A 2 5.15 3.58 7.51
C GLN A 2 4.81 4.48 8.72
N GLN A 3 5.82 5.08 9.33
CA GLN A 3 5.66 5.89 10.55
C GLN A 3 4.66 7.03 10.36
N ASP A 4 4.69 7.71 9.21
CA ASP A 4 3.77 8.82 8.93
C ASP A 4 2.30 8.40 8.88
N PHE A 5 2.01 7.14 8.58
CA PHE A 5 0.64 6.61 8.59
C PHE A 5 0.22 5.99 9.92
N VAL A 6 1.17 5.47 10.70
CA VAL A 6 0.89 4.65 11.90
C VAL A 6 1.07 5.42 13.20
N ALA A 7 2.08 6.29 13.27
CA ALA A 7 2.34 7.07 14.47
C ALA A 7 1.21 8.10 14.70
N PRO A 8 0.75 8.30 15.96
CA PRO A 8 -0.30 9.28 16.26
C PRO A 8 0.03 10.70 15.81
N GLN A 9 1.32 11.04 15.78
CA GLN A 9 1.85 12.33 15.30
C GLN A 9 2.39 12.27 13.88
N GLY A 10 2.18 11.18 13.15
CA GLY A 10 2.59 11.02 11.77
C GLY A 10 1.93 12.06 10.86
N ALA A 11 2.63 12.48 9.82
CA ALA A 11 2.19 13.57 8.94
C ALA A 11 0.87 13.29 8.21
N LEU A 12 0.54 12.00 8.04
CA LEU A 12 -0.73 11.52 7.47
C LEU A 12 -1.25 10.33 8.29
N SER A 13 -1.40 10.53 9.60
CA SER A 13 -1.80 9.48 10.54
C SER A 13 -3.19 8.91 10.20
N VAL A 14 -3.25 7.61 9.97
CA VAL A 14 -4.48 6.87 9.65
C VAL A 14 -5.06 6.30 10.92
N ARG A 15 -6.31 6.67 11.21
CA ARG A 15 -7.01 6.19 12.40
C ARG A 15 -7.12 4.66 12.38
N GLY A 16 -6.72 4.01 13.46
CA GLY A 16 -6.76 2.55 13.58
C GLY A 16 -5.54 1.83 12.96
N ALA A 17 -4.61 2.55 12.31
CA ALA A 17 -3.47 1.90 11.66
C ALA A 17 -2.55 1.15 12.64
N LYS A 18 -2.36 1.69 13.84
CA LYS A 18 -1.52 1.06 14.86
C LYS A 18 -2.09 -0.27 15.35
N GLU A 19 -3.40 -0.34 15.47
CA GLU A 19 -4.14 -1.51 15.92
C GLU A 19 -4.07 -2.68 14.92
N LEU A 20 -3.69 -2.42 13.67
CA LEU A 20 -3.52 -3.44 12.64
C LEU A 20 -2.22 -4.25 12.80
N ILE A 21 -1.22 -3.72 13.50
CA ILE A 21 0.13 -4.31 13.58
C ILE A 21 0.09 -5.80 14.00
N PRO A 22 -0.66 -6.22 15.03
CA PRO A 22 -0.71 -7.63 15.42
C PRO A 22 -1.26 -8.54 14.32
N GLN A 23 -2.31 -8.11 13.60
CA GLN A 23 -2.88 -8.88 12.51
C GLN A 23 -1.92 -8.98 11.32
N ILE A 24 -1.31 -7.86 10.92
CA ILE A 24 -0.34 -7.84 9.81
C ILE A 24 0.87 -8.72 10.13
N ARG A 25 1.36 -8.67 11.37
CA ARG A 25 2.40 -9.59 11.86
C ARG A 25 1.98 -11.04 11.68
N ALA A 26 0.77 -11.41 12.11
CA ALA A 26 0.28 -12.77 12.00
C ALA A 26 0.18 -13.24 10.53
N GLU A 27 -0.23 -12.36 9.61
CA GLU A 27 -0.25 -12.65 8.18
C GLU A 27 1.15 -12.89 7.62
N ILE A 28 2.12 -12.03 7.95
CA ILE A 28 3.53 -12.20 7.53
C ILE A 28 4.08 -13.54 8.04
N GLU A 29 3.88 -13.84 9.33
CA GLU A 29 4.35 -15.08 9.93
C GLU A 29 3.66 -16.33 9.33
N ALA A 30 2.37 -16.23 8.97
CA ALA A 30 1.65 -17.30 8.29
C ALA A 30 2.20 -17.52 6.88
N SER A 31 2.39 -16.46 6.10
CA SER A 31 2.98 -16.50 4.76
C SER A 31 4.36 -17.15 4.77
N ARG A 32 5.20 -16.78 5.74
CA ARG A 32 6.53 -17.38 5.90
C ARG A 32 6.47 -18.88 6.17
N ARG A 33 5.56 -19.32 7.06
CA ARG A 33 5.39 -20.77 7.34
C ARG A 33 4.94 -21.55 6.11
N ASN A 34 4.19 -20.93 5.22
CA ASN A 34 3.73 -21.54 3.97
C ASN A 34 4.77 -21.49 2.86
N GLY A 35 5.85 -20.71 3.02
CA GLY A 35 6.83 -20.46 1.96
C GLY A 35 6.34 -19.44 0.91
N ASP A 36 5.35 -18.63 1.27
CA ASP A 36 4.81 -17.59 0.40
C ASP A 36 5.76 -16.39 0.32
N LEU A 37 5.73 -15.69 -0.80
CA LEU A 37 6.48 -14.46 -0.99
C LEU A 37 5.86 -13.31 -0.20
N VAL A 38 6.67 -12.56 0.53
CA VAL A 38 6.26 -11.33 1.19
C VAL A 38 6.69 -10.11 0.36
N VAL A 39 5.76 -9.20 0.12
CA VAL A 39 6.00 -7.95 -0.61
C VAL A 39 5.72 -6.77 0.30
N TRP A 40 6.70 -5.91 0.44
CA TRP A 40 6.61 -4.64 1.16
C TRP A 40 6.37 -3.52 0.16
N THR A 41 5.36 -2.70 0.40
CA THR A 41 5.13 -1.48 -0.39
C THR A 41 5.32 -0.26 0.48
N GLN A 42 6.02 0.74 -0.05
CA GLN A 42 6.28 2.00 0.65
C GLN A 42 6.01 3.17 -0.29
N ASP A 43 5.40 4.23 0.26
CA ASP A 43 5.45 5.54 -0.35
C ASP A 43 6.83 6.14 -0.08
N TRP A 44 7.46 6.68 -1.14
CA TRP A 44 8.85 7.15 -1.07
C TRP A 44 9.01 8.41 -1.90
N HIS A 45 8.40 9.50 -1.40
CA HIS A 45 8.26 10.72 -2.16
C HIS A 45 9.52 11.60 -2.11
N PRO A 46 9.88 12.30 -3.19
CA PRO A 46 10.83 13.40 -3.09
C PRO A 46 10.26 14.51 -2.20
N GLU A 47 11.14 15.31 -1.59
CA GLU A 47 10.74 16.43 -0.72
C GLU A 47 9.79 17.41 -1.42
N HIS A 48 9.94 17.55 -2.73
CA HIS A 48 9.12 18.43 -3.57
C HIS A 48 8.43 17.62 -4.66
N THR A 49 7.13 17.48 -4.57
CA THR A 49 6.29 16.78 -5.55
C THR A 49 4.91 17.43 -5.67
N PRO A 50 4.31 17.46 -6.88
CA PRO A 50 2.93 17.88 -7.09
C PRO A 50 1.89 17.03 -6.35
N HIS A 51 2.28 15.90 -5.80
CA HIS A 51 1.46 15.06 -4.94
C HIS A 51 1.09 15.77 -3.62
N PHE A 52 1.93 16.68 -3.13
CA PHE A 52 1.74 17.39 -1.89
C PHE A 52 0.93 18.68 -2.04
N ALA A 53 0.10 18.98 -1.06
CA ALA A 53 -0.77 20.16 -1.04
C ALA A 53 0.01 21.48 -1.18
N ALA A 54 1.22 21.56 -0.67
CA ALA A 54 2.11 22.72 -0.81
C ALA A 54 2.45 23.04 -2.29
N LEU A 55 2.31 22.05 -3.19
CA LEU A 55 2.57 22.18 -4.62
C LEU A 55 1.33 21.88 -5.48
N GLY A 56 0.12 21.99 -4.87
CA GLY A 56 -1.17 21.85 -5.57
C GLY A 56 -1.79 20.45 -5.54
N GLY A 57 -1.17 19.51 -4.84
CA GLY A 57 -1.71 18.18 -4.66
C GLY A 57 -2.73 18.06 -3.53
N THR A 58 -3.10 16.84 -3.20
CA THR A 58 -4.14 16.55 -2.20
C THR A 58 -3.57 16.38 -0.79
N TRP A 59 -2.35 15.85 -0.67
CA TRP A 59 -1.85 15.33 0.60
C TRP A 59 -0.92 16.27 1.34
N PRO A 60 -0.90 16.27 2.68
CA PRO A 60 0.19 16.89 3.42
C PRO A 60 1.51 16.22 3.03
N THR A 61 2.62 16.90 3.26
CA THR A 61 3.96 16.30 3.07
C THR A 61 4.09 15.10 3.99
N HIS A 62 4.35 13.91 3.43
CA HIS A 62 4.46 12.65 4.15
C HIS A 62 5.40 11.69 3.40
N CYS A 63 5.90 10.69 4.10
CA CYS A 63 6.75 9.62 3.56
C CYS A 63 7.87 10.15 2.64
N VAL A 64 8.50 11.26 3.06
CA VAL A 64 9.62 11.84 2.31
C VAL A 64 10.81 10.90 2.37
N ALA A 65 11.39 10.62 1.22
CA ALA A 65 12.51 9.70 1.06
C ALA A 65 13.66 9.97 2.05
N GLY A 66 14.08 8.94 2.79
CA GLY A 66 15.18 9.02 3.74
C GLY A 66 14.84 9.69 5.07
N THR A 67 13.56 10.00 5.33
CA THR A 67 13.11 10.48 6.66
C THR A 67 12.52 9.34 7.49
N ASP A 68 12.49 9.51 8.81
CA ASP A 68 11.87 8.56 9.73
C ASP A 68 10.39 8.30 9.38
N GLY A 69 9.68 9.34 8.88
CA GLY A 69 8.28 9.23 8.46
C GLY A 69 8.05 8.21 7.35
N ALA A 70 9.03 8.04 6.45
CA ALA A 70 8.97 7.09 5.35
C ALA A 70 9.34 5.65 5.76
N GLU A 71 9.93 5.45 6.93
CA GLU A 71 10.34 4.11 7.38
C GLU A 71 9.14 3.27 7.84
N VAL A 72 9.23 1.97 7.63
CA VAL A 72 8.26 1.00 8.18
C VAL A 72 8.36 1.00 9.71
N VAL A 73 7.22 0.92 10.39
CA VAL A 73 7.21 0.84 11.86
C VAL A 73 8.08 -0.32 12.35
N SER A 74 8.82 -0.08 13.44
CA SER A 74 9.86 -1.00 13.93
C SER A 74 9.35 -2.41 14.19
N GLU A 75 8.10 -2.54 14.67
CA GLU A 75 7.46 -3.81 15.00
C GLU A 75 7.26 -4.70 13.76
N LEU A 76 7.10 -4.10 12.57
CA LEU A 76 6.98 -4.82 11.30
C LEU A 76 8.30 -4.87 10.56
N ALA A 77 9.10 -3.80 10.62
CA ALA A 77 10.43 -3.76 9.98
C ALA A 77 11.34 -4.90 10.48
N ALA A 78 11.22 -5.27 11.75
CA ALA A 78 11.94 -6.42 12.33
C ALA A 78 11.60 -7.79 11.69
N LEU A 79 10.53 -7.84 10.88
CA LEU A 79 10.12 -9.04 10.15
C LEU A 79 10.60 -9.06 8.70
N GLN A 80 11.24 -8.00 8.23
CA GLN A 80 11.77 -7.97 6.87
C GLN A 80 12.94 -8.95 6.72
N GLU A 81 12.95 -9.65 5.59
CA GLU A 81 14.00 -10.61 5.24
C GLU A 81 14.64 -10.25 3.89
N PRO A 82 15.91 -10.65 3.66
CA PRO A 82 16.64 -10.25 2.44
C PRO A 82 16.01 -10.71 1.12
N HIS A 83 15.15 -11.71 1.14
CA HIS A 83 14.46 -12.23 -0.06
C HIS A 83 13.08 -11.62 -0.29
N ASP A 84 12.61 -10.76 0.60
CA ASP A 84 11.36 -10.04 0.40
C ASP A 84 11.46 -9.06 -0.77
N LEU A 85 10.36 -8.84 -1.46
CA LEU A 85 10.29 -7.76 -2.44
C LEU A 85 9.96 -6.45 -1.74
N LEU A 86 10.65 -5.39 -2.16
CA LEU A 86 10.35 -4.03 -1.73
C LEU A 86 9.98 -3.18 -2.95
N ILE A 87 8.75 -2.68 -2.96
CA ILE A 87 8.22 -1.80 -4.01
C ILE A 87 8.05 -0.40 -3.44
N ARG A 88 8.85 0.54 -3.90
CA ARG A 88 8.73 1.96 -3.57
C ARG A 88 7.91 2.69 -4.63
N LYS A 89 6.99 3.53 -4.20
CA LYS A 89 6.04 4.26 -5.05
C LYS A 89 6.23 5.77 -4.84
N GLY A 90 5.90 6.55 -5.86
CA GLY A 90 6.02 8.01 -5.80
C GLY A 90 7.46 8.54 -5.87
N VAL A 91 8.42 7.72 -6.28
CA VAL A 91 9.87 8.00 -6.22
C VAL A 91 10.29 9.16 -7.13
N ALA A 92 9.65 9.32 -8.29
CA ALA A 92 9.92 10.40 -9.24
C ALA A 92 8.88 11.54 -9.15
N GLY A 93 8.05 11.56 -8.08
CA GLY A 93 7.03 12.59 -7.87
C GLY A 93 5.68 12.28 -8.48
N GLU A 94 5.50 11.09 -9.02
CA GLU A 94 4.22 10.57 -9.51
C GLU A 94 3.28 10.17 -8.36
N ASP A 95 1.97 10.03 -8.65
CA ASP A 95 1.04 9.34 -7.76
C ASP A 95 1.34 7.84 -7.75
N GLY A 96 1.51 7.27 -6.56
CA GLY A 96 1.84 5.89 -6.35
C GLY A 96 0.90 5.20 -5.36
N TYR A 97 -0.41 5.14 -5.66
CA TYR A 97 -1.33 4.41 -4.79
C TYR A 97 -1.22 2.91 -4.98
N SER A 98 -1.27 2.43 -6.22
CA SER A 98 -1.15 1.00 -6.52
C SER A 98 0.30 0.52 -6.35
N ALA A 99 0.46 -0.72 -5.86
CA ALA A 99 1.76 -1.39 -5.89
C ALA A 99 2.17 -1.81 -7.32
N PHE A 100 1.22 -1.89 -8.26
CA PHE A 100 1.45 -2.35 -9.63
C PHE A 100 1.64 -1.21 -10.63
N SER A 101 1.22 0.01 -10.30
CA SER A 101 1.29 1.14 -11.22
C SER A 101 1.51 2.46 -10.49
N VAL A 102 2.16 3.39 -11.17
CA VAL A 102 2.31 4.80 -10.78
C VAL A 102 1.73 5.67 -11.87
N ARG A 103 1.30 6.88 -11.52
CA ARG A 103 0.68 7.82 -12.46
C ARG A 103 1.42 9.15 -12.47
N ASP A 104 1.86 9.55 -13.65
CA ASP A 104 2.39 10.89 -13.86
C ASP A 104 1.30 11.94 -13.62
N LEU A 105 1.57 12.89 -12.72
CA LEU A 105 0.60 13.92 -12.31
C LEU A 105 0.41 15.03 -13.34
N ILE A 106 1.35 15.20 -14.27
CA ILE A 106 1.32 16.22 -15.31
C ILE A 106 0.68 15.66 -16.56
N LEU A 107 1.14 14.50 -17.02
CA LEU A 107 0.69 13.87 -18.26
C LEU A 107 -0.52 12.95 -18.07
N GLY A 108 -0.80 12.55 -16.83
CA GLY A 108 -1.86 11.60 -16.49
C GLY A 108 -1.59 10.16 -16.96
N ALA A 109 -0.39 9.89 -17.51
CA ALA A 109 -0.02 8.59 -18.00
C ALA A 109 0.25 7.63 -16.83
N ALA A 110 -0.23 6.38 -16.94
CA ALA A 110 0.10 5.32 -16.00
C ALA A 110 1.30 4.52 -16.52
N SER A 111 2.20 4.15 -15.62
CA SER A 111 3.35 3.29 -15.88
C SER A 111 3.37 2.12 -14.90
N PRO A 112 3.70 0.89 -15.34
CA PRO A 112 3.80 -0.25 -14.44
C PRO A 112 5.01 -0.09 -13.51
N THR A 113 4.87 -0.67 -12.30
CA THR A 113 6.02 -0.98 -11.44
C THR A 113 6.61 -2.34 -11.85
N GLU A 114 7.71 -2.74 -11.25
CA GLU A 114 8.30 -4.07 -11.47
C GLU A 114 7.50 -5.21 -10.81
N LEU A 115 6.51 -4.93 -9.96
CA LEU A 115 5.85 -5.94 -9.13
C LEU A 115 5.21 -7.06 -9.96
N HIS A 116 4.49 -6.71 -11.04
CA HIS A 116 3.83 -7.72 -11.88
C HIS A 116 4.82 -8.74 -12.44
N ASP A 117 5.92 -8.26 -13.00
CA ASP A 117 6.94 -9.12 -13.61
C ASP A 117 7.61 -10.01 -12.55
N ARG A 118 7.93 -9.46 -11.38
CA ARG A 118 8.50 -10.20 -10.26
C ARG A 118 7.58 -11.29 -9.73
N LEU A 119 6.29 -11.01 -9.58
CA LEU A 119 5.30 -12.01 -9.15
C LEU A 119 5.11 -13.09 -10.21
N LYS A 120 5.10 -12.71 -11.49
CA LYS A 120 4.97 -13.65 -12.61
C LYS A 120 6.17 -14.59 -12.71
N GLU A 121 7.39 -14.09 -12.54
CA GLU A 121 8.62 -14.90 -12.49
C GLU A 121 8.56 -15.96 -11.38
N GLN A 122 7.91 -15.65 -10.26
CA GLN A 122 7.73 -16.56 -9.12
C GLN A 122 6.48 -17.46 -9.25
N GLY A 123 5.72 -17.35 -10.36
CA GLY A 123 4.52 -18.15 -10.58
C GLY A 123 3.34 -17.83 -9.66
N VAL A 124 3.33 -16.64 -9.04
CA VAL A 124 2.27 -16.21 -8.13
C VAL A 124 0.96 -16.05 -8.90
N GLN A 125 -0.12 -16.60 -8.38
CA GLN A 125 -1.47 -16.51 -8.94
C GLN A 125 -2.46 -15.80 -8.01
N GLN A 126 -2.16 -15.73 -6.73
CA GLN A 126 -3.00 -15.10 -5.72
C GLN A 126 -2.19 -14.11 -4.90
N VAL A 127 -2.80 -12.98 -4.57
CA VAL A 127 -2.24 -11.99 -3.66
C VAL A 127 -3.19 -11.75 -2.49
N ARG A 128 -2.61 -11.63 -1.29
CA ARG A 128 -3.30 -11.24 -0.06
C ARG A 128 -2.82 -9.85 0.32
N ILE A 129 -3.74 -8.94 0.58
CA ILE A 129 -3.42 -7.53 0.78
C ILE A 129 -3.85 -7.09 2.17
N CYS A 130 -2.94 -6.42 2.89
CA CYS A 130 -3.20 -5.74 4.17
C CYS A 130 -2.39 -4.45 4.25
N GLY A 131 -2.71 -3.59 5.21
CA GLY A 131 -2.06 -2.29 5.42
C GLY A 131 -3.00 -1.12 5.21
N VAL A 132 -2.43 0.04 4.91
CA VAL A 132 -3.16 1.31 4.77
C VAL A 132 -2.85 1.99 3.43
N ALA A 133 -3.78 2.80 2.89
CA ALA A 133 -5.13 3.00 3.36
C ALA A 133 -6.12 2.21 2.50
N THR A 134 -7.19 1.69 3.12
CA THR A 134 -8.23 0.90 2.45
C THR A 134 -8.77 1.58 1.20
N ASP A 135 -9.12 2.84 1.32
CA ASP A 135 -9.76 3.68 0.29
C ASP A 135 -8.80 4.21 -0.77
N TRP A 136 -7.50 4.02 -0.60
CA TRP A 136 -6.44 4.48 -1.52
C TRP A 136 -5.54 3.33 -1.98
N CYS A 137 -4.45 3.07 -1.27
CA CYS A 137 -3.41 2.13 -1.71
C CYS A 137 -3.90 0.69 -1.77
N VAL A 138 -4.67 0.24 -0.77
CA VAL A 138 -5.23 -1.12 -0.73
C VAL A 138 -6.19 -1.33 -1.90
N LYS A 139 -7.17 -0.42 -2.06
CA LYS A 139 -8.13 -0.47 -3.17
C LYS A 139 -7.42 -0.46 -4.53
N SER A 140 -6.53 0.49 -4.75
CA SER A 140 -5.84 0.64 -6.03
C SER A 140 -5.01 -0.59 -6.37
N THR A 141 -4.27 -1.13 -5.38
CA THR A 141 -3.48 -2.35 -5.54
C THR A 141 -4.38 -3.57 -5.84
N ALA A 142 -5.49 -3.71 -5.10
CA ALA A 142 -6.42 -4.82 -5.30
C ALA A 142 -7.04 -4.81 -6.71
N ILE A 143 -7.50 -3.64 -7.17
CA ILE A 143 -8.11 -3.50 -8.48
C ILE A 143 -7.10 -3.76 -9.60
N ASP A 144 -5.88 -3.25 -9.49
CA ASP A 144 -4.85 -3.50 -10.49
C ASP A 144 -4.43 -4.98 -10.51
N ALA A 145 -4.29 -5.62 -9.35
CA ALA A 145 -4.01 -7.06 -9.28
C ALA A 145 -5.10 -7.89 -9.99
N LEU A 146 -6.39 -7.58 -9.75
CA LEU A 146 -7.51 -8.24 -10.41
C LEU A 146 -7.48 -8.04 -11.94
N ARG A 147 -7.18 -6.81 -12.40
CA ARG A 147 -7.03 -6.51 -13.84
C ARG A 147 -5.88 -7.28 -14.48
N LEU A 148 -4.81 -7.54 -13.72
CA LEU A 148 -3.66 -8.32 -14.16
C LEU A 148 -3.88 -9.84 -14.09
N GLY A 149 -5.05 -10.29 -13.60
CA GLY A 149 -5.47 -11.69 -13.58
C GLY A 149 -5.15 -12.45 -12.29
N TYR A 150 -4.72 -11.75 -11.22
CA TYR A 150 -4.52 -12.38 -9.92
C TYR A 150 -5.85 -12.62 -9.20
N THR A 151 -5.94 -13.69 -8.43
CA THR A 151 -6.93 -13.82 -7.36
C THR A 151 -6.54 -12.91 -6.21
N VAL A 152 -7.49 -12.14 -5.68
CA VAL A 152 -7.20 -11.13 -4.65
C VAL A 152 -8.02 -11.37 -3.40
N GLU A 153 -7.34 -11.46 -2.27
CA GLU A 153 -7.93 -11.43 -0.93
C GLU A 153 -7.48 -10.16 -0.19
N VAL A 154 -8.42 -9.44 0.37
CA VAL A 154 -8.14 -8.30 1.26
C VAL A 154 -8.48 -8.69 2.69
N ILE A 155 -7.51 -8.60 3.58
CA ILE A 155 -7.63 -9.01 4.99
C ILE A 155 -8.31 -7.89 5.77
N ARG A 156 -9.62 -8.02 6.03
CA ARG A 156 -10.42 -6.96 6.67
C ARG A 156 -9.89 -6.53 8.03
N ALA A 157 -9.41 -7.47 8.83
CA ALA A 157 -8.81 -7.17 10.14
C ALA A 157 -7.42 -6.52 10.04
N GLY A 158 -6.85 -6.46 8.84
CA GLY A 158 -5.52 -5.92 8.55
C GLY A 158 -5.51 -4.61 7.74
N ILE A 159 -6.65 -3.91 7.61
CA ILE A 159 -6.76 -2.67 6.84
C ILE A 159 -7.44 -1.55 7.64
N ALA A 160 -7.13 -0.30 7.29
CA ALA A 160 -7.81 0.90 7.80
C ALA A 160 -7.81 1.99 6.73
N ALA A 161 -8.84 2.83 6.72
CA ALA A 161 -9.03 3.89 5.75
C ALA A 161 -8.58 5.26 6.26
N VAL A 162 -8.20 6.15 5.37
CA VAL A 162 -8.07 7.59 5.66
C VAL A 162 -9.46 8.20 5.88
N ALA A 163 -10.44 7.80 5.06
CA ALA A 163 -11.82 8.24 5.13
C ALA A 163 -11.98 9.76 5.19
N LEU A 164 -11.57 10.45 4.11
CA LEU A 164 -11.74 11.90 3.98
C LEU A 164 -13.21 12.31 4.09
N SER A 165 -14.12 11.42 3.67
CA SER A 165 -15.56 11.58 3.82
C SER A 165 -16.19 10.34 4.45
N PRO A 166 -17.32 10.50 5.18
CA PRO A 166 -18.07 9.36 5.67
C PRO A 166 -18.49 8.42 4.54
N GLY A 167 -18.21 7.12 4.70
CA GLY A 167 -18.56 6.08 3.72
C GLY A 167 -17.48 5.78 2.67
N ASP A 168 -16.33 6.47 2.68
CA ASP A 168 -15.23 6.22 1.72
C ASP A 168 -14.68 4.79 1.86
N GLU A 169 -14.56 4.29 3.08
CA GLU A 169 -14.10 2.93 3.33
C GLU A 169 -15.07 1.89 2.76
N GLU A 170 -16.36 2.03 3.05
CA GLU A 170 -17.38 1.12 2.54
C GLU A 170 -17.50 1.20 1.02
N ALA A 171 -17.30 2.39 0.42
CA ALA A 171 -17.28 2.55 -1.02
C ALA A 171 -16.08 1.79 -1.62
N ALA A 172 -14.90 1.95 -1.04
CA ALA A 172 -13.69 1.24 -1.48
C ALA A 172 -13.84 -0.28 -1.39
N LEU A 173 -14.38 -0.80 -0.29
CA LEU A 173 -14.63 -2.24 -0.11
C LEU A 173 -15.64 -2.77 -1.13
N ARG A 174 -16.70 -2.00 -1.43
CA ARG A 174 -17.65 -2.36 -2.50
C ARG A 174 -17.00 -2.39 -3.88
N GLU A 175 -16.16 -1.41 -4.21
CA GLU A 175 -15.43 -1.37 -5.48
C GLU A 175 -14.52 -2.60 -5.64
N ILE A 176 -13.78 -2.97 -4.59
CA ILE A 176 -12.94 -4.17 -4.57
C ILE A 176 -13.77 -5.43 -4.82
N ALA A 177 -14.88 -5.58 -4.10
CA ALA A 177 -15.77 -6.75 -4.22
C ALA A 177 -16.43 -6.81 -5.61
N GLN A 178 -16.87 -5.68 -6.18
CA GLN A 178 -17.45 -5.59 -7.53
C GLN A 178 -16.42 -5.94 -8.62
N ALA A 179 -15.15 -5.64 -8.39
CA ALA A 179 -14.06 -6.02 -9.29
C ALA A 179 -13.68 -7.50 -9.19
N GLY A 180 -14.21 -8.25 -8.21
CA GLY A 180 -13.96 -9.68 -8.01
C GLY A 180 -13.02 -10.01 -6.84
N GLY A 181 -12.61 -9.03 -6.04
CA GLY A 181 -11.81 -9.24 -4.83
C GLY A 181 -12.65 -9.84 -3.69
N VAL A 182 -12.02 -10.68 -2.88
CA VAL A 182 -12.63 -11.31 -1.71
C VAL A 182 -12.17 -10.61 -0.44
N LEU A 183 -13.12 -10.26 0.41
CA LEU A 183 -12.84 -9.67 1.74
C LEU A 183 -12.87 -10.80 2.78
N VAL A 184 -11.75 -11.06 3.45
CA VAL A 184 -11.57 -12.13 4.42
C VAL A 184 -11.21 -11.62 5.80
#